data_79adac39d40d16a22645415510c8ae1a
#
_entry.id   79adac39d40d16a22645415510c8ae1a
#
_cell.length_a   1.000
_cell.length_b   1.000
_cell.length_c   1.000
_cell.angle_alpha   90.00
_cell.angle_beta   90.00
_cell.angle_gamma   90.00
#
_symmetry.space_group_name_H-M   'P 1'
#
loop_
_entity.id
_entity.type
_entity.pdbx_description
1 polymer ?
#
loop_
_entity_poly.entity_id
_entity_poly.type
_entity_poly.pdbx_seq_one_letter_code
_entity_poly.pdbx_strand_id
1 'polypeptide(L)'
;MTIFGRSMVGFLVTAAVIGVSGAQRVAALTPGGELASHRAIYELKLAHTRGNSPAVAARGRILYDFSGNSCDGYALQFRQVSELDNGEGKVTLSDLRSTTWEDGAAKKFIFKSQNYVNETLIDTVDGQAERQRDNVAVSLTQPAAKTFDVAAGAVFPTDHMRRIIEAAREDKNILELPVYDGSEKGEKVYNTLTVIGPAIAPDERVPADAAAREPALAGLKRWPVTVSYFDRTGRDDQAPVYSIRFEVYENGISRALMLDYNDFAISGELTSIELKNSTPCK
;
A
#
# COMPACT_ATOMS: atom_id res chain seq x y z
N MET A 1 -51.66 -6.13 77.74
CA MET A 1 -51.34 -4.71 78.02
C MET A 1 -50.14 -4.36 77.22
N THR A 2 -50.39 -3.81 76.04
CA THR A 2 -49.83 -2.57 75.49
C THR A 2 -48.27 -2.46 75.62
N ILE A 3 -47.43 -2.14 74.59
CA ILE A 3 -47.53 -1.08 73.60
C ILE A 3 -46.25 -1.17 72.69
N PHE A 4 -46.40 -0.91 71.41
CA PHE A 4 -45.54 -0.27 70.43
C PHE A 4 -44.02 -0.68 70.31
N GLY A 5 -43.48 -1.14 69.22
CA GLY A 5 -43.57 -0.77 67.85
C GLY A 5 -42.53 0.27 67.44
N ARG A 6 -41.54 -0.06 66.66
CA ARG A 6 -40.96 0.88 65.67
C ARG A 6 -40.09 0.14 64.66
N SER A 7 -40.61 0.08 63.45
CA SER A 7 -39.85 -0.35 62.23
C SER A 7 -38.70 0.60 61.93
N MET A 8 -37.56 0.02 61.68
CA MET A 8 -36.41 0.76 61.10
C MET A 8 -36.18 0.25 59.67
N VAL A 9 -36.60 1.08 58.70
CA VAL A 9 -36.40 0.84 57.25
C VAL A 9 -35.00 1.16 56.95
N GLY A 10 -34.20 0.13 56.61
CA GLY A 10 -32.87 0.27 56.07
C GLY A 10 -32.96 0.52 54.56
N PHE A 11 -32.55 1.69 54.13
CA PHE A 11 -32.31 2.00 52.69
C PHE A 11 -31.03 1.34 52.21
N LEU A 12 -31.14 0.32 51.37
CA LEU A 12 -30.05 -0.22 50.60
C LEU A 12 -29.88 0.68 49.34
N VAL A 13 -28.84 1.50 49.34
CA VAL A 13 -28.39 2.21 48.14
C VAL A 13 -27.56 1.25 47.32
N THR A 14 -28.14 0.67 46.29
CA THR A 14 -27.43 -0.05 45.25
C THR A 14 -26.82 0.97 44.28
N ALA A 15 -25.51 1.20 44.38
CA ALA A 15 -24.75 1.94 43.37
C ALA A 15 -24.63 1.10 42.10
N ALA A 16 -25.39 1.44 41.06
CA ALA A 16 -25.24 0.89 39.73
C ALA A 16 -23.98 1.51 39.09
N VAL A 17 -22.91 0.72 39.02
CA VAL A 17 -21.75 1.06 38.22
C VAL A 17 -22.13 0.87 36.75
N ILE A 18 -22.45 1.97 36.07
CA ILE A 18 -22.62 1.97 34.60
C ILE A 18 -21.22 1.91 34.00
N GLY A 19 -20.76 0.69 33.66
CA GLY A 19 -19.60 0.49 32.85
C GLY A 19 -19.86 1.03 31.43
N VAL A 20 -19.34 2.18 31.11
CA VAL A 20 -19.30 2.67 29.73
C VAL A 20 -18.27 1.84 28.98
N SER A 21 -18.70 0.73 28.40
CA SER A 21 -17.94 0.01 27.41
C SER A 21 -17.87 0.91 26.18
N GLY A 22 -16.77 1.61 26.03
CA GLY A 22 -16.44 2.34 24.82
C GLY A 22 -16.23 1.34 23.68
N ALA A 23 -17.32 0.95 23.00
CA ALA A 23 -17.22 0.28 21.73
C ALA A 23 -16.52 1.26 20.77
N GLN A 24 -15.23 1.03 20.48
CA GLN A 24 -14.56 1.68 19.37
C GLN A 24 -15.34 1.31 18.12
N ARG A 25 -16.08 2.28 17.59
CA ARG A 25 -16.74 2.13 16.30
C ARG A 25 -15.62 1.97 15.26
N VAL A 26 -15.43 0.74 14.80
CA VAL A 26 -14.76 0.50 13.52
C VAL A 26 -15.53 1.33 12.51
N ALA A 27 -14.89 2.33 11.93
CA ALA A 27 -15.50 3.17 10.91
C ALA A 27 -15.91 2.25 9.76
N ALA A 28 -17.21 2.03 9.58
CA ALA A 28 -17.73 1.33 8.43
C ALA A 28 -17.32 2.15 7.19
N LEU A 29 -16.63 1.50 6.27
CA LEU A 29 -16.23 2.08 5.00
C LEU A 29 -17.48 2.59 4.28
N THR A 30 -17.48 3.88 3.94
CA THR A 30 -18.49 4.48 3.08
C THR A 30 -18.45 3.82 1.70
N PRO A 31 -19.61 3.60 1.03
CA PRO A 31 -19.64 3.14 -0.36
C PRO A 31 -18.94 4.18 -1.27
N GLY A 32 -17.75 3.86 -1.73
CA GLY A 32 -16.88 4.78 -2.47
C GLY A 32 -15.41 4.61 -2.09
N GLY A 33 -15.11 3.73 -1.09
CA GLY A 33 -13.80 3.15 -0.86
C GLY A 33 -12.68 4.13 -0.52
N GLU A 34 -12.79 4.88 0.58
CA GLU A 34 -11.61 5.55 1.14
C GLU A 34 -10.55 4.54 1.53
N LEU A 35 -9.31 4.79 1.11
CA LEU A 35 -8.17 4.00 1.54
C LEU A 35 -7.83 4.35 2.98
N ALA A 36 -7.58 3.33 3.80
CA ALA A 36 -7.26 3.52 5.20
C ALA A 36 -5.89 4.15 5.41
N SER A 37 -5.84 5.23 6.18
CA SER A 37 -4.58 5.79 6.65
C SER A 37 -3.92 4.80 7.61
N HIS A 38 -2.66 4.42 7.32
CA HIS A 38 -1.95 3.40 8.10
C HIS A 38 -0.44 3.53 7.96
N ARG A 39 0.27 2.94 8.93
CA ARG A 39 1.70 2.66 8.84
C ARG A 39 1.88 1.16 8.86
N ALA A 40 2.56 0.61 7.86
CA ALA A 40 2.87 -0.80 7.75
C ALA A 40 4.39 -1.03 7.68
N ILE A 41 4.86 -2.12 8.28
CA ILE A 41 6.25 -2.58 8.19
C ILE A 41 6.22 -4.00 7.63
N TYR A 42 7.04 -4.20 6.59
CA TYR A 42 7.25 -5.53 6.00
C TYR A 42 8.70 -5.94 6.16
N GLU A 43 8.93 -7.15 6.65
CA GLU A 43 10.25 -7.78 6.64
C GLU A 43 10.45 -8.52 5.32
N LEU A 44 11.58 -8.26 4.68
CA LEU A 44 11.93 -8.79 3.36
C LEU A 44 12.91 -9.94 3.47
N LYS A 45 12.69 -11.00 2.68
CA LYS A 45 13.56 -12.17 2.56
C LYS A 45 13.63 -12.66 1.13
N LEU A 46 14.77 -13.21 0.72
CA LEU A 46 14.85 -13.93 -0.55
C LEU A 46 13.88 -15.10 -0.54
N ALA A 47 12.97 -15.13 -1.52
CA ALA A 47 11.99 -16.20 -1.65
C ALA A 47 12.52 -17.34 -2.54
N HIS A 48 13.05 -16.99 -3.70
CA HIS A 48 13.68 -17.93 -4.62
C HIS A 48 14.54 -17.18 -5.65
N THR A 49 15.41 -17.93 -6.33
CA THR A 49 16.20 -17.49 -7.46
C THR A 49 15.89 -18.33 -8.70
N ARG A 50 16.17 -17.81 -9.89
CA ARG A 50 16.00 -18.50 -11.17
C ARG A 50 17.26 -18.35 -12.01
N GLY A 51 17.53 -19.38 -12.84
CA GLY A 51 18.69 -19.37 -13.74
C GLY A 51 20.01 -19.16 -12.99
N ASN A 52 20.86 -18.31 -13.53
CA ASN A 52 22.17 -17.96 -12.95
C ASN A 52 22.11 -16.68 -12.12
N SER A 53 21.06 -16.48 -11.34
CA SER A 53 20.96 -15.32 -10.47
C SER A 53 22.19 -15.23 -9.54
N PRO A 54 22.80 -14.05 -9.42
CA PRO A 54 23.89 -13.87 -8.46
C PRO A 54 23.40 -13.76 -7.01
N ALA A 55 22.09 -13.63 -6.79
CA ALA A 55 21.54 -13.47 -5.46
C ALA A 55 21.51 -14.81 -4.71
N VAL A 56 22.24 -14.92 -3.59
CA VAL A 56 22.24 -16.09 -2.71
C VAL A 56 21.47 -15.84 -1.41
N ALA A 57 21.37 -14.58 -0.97
CA ALA A 57 20.54 -14.14 0.14
C ALA A 57 20.04 -12.71 -0.09
N ALA A 58 18.87 -12.43 0.42
CA ALA A 58 18.34 -11.07 0.51
C ALA A 58 17.60 -10.91 1.83
N ARG A 59 17.77 -9.76 2.46
CA ARG A 59 17.02 -9.34 3.65
C ARG A 59 16.78 -7.85 3.60
N GLY A 60 15.71 -7.39 4.24
CA GLY A 60 15.43 -5.97 4.25
C GLY A 60 14.14 -5.64 4.95
N ARG A 61 13.72 -4.39 4.79
CA ARG A 61 12.49 -3.87 5.38
C ARG A 61 11.87 -2.81 4.49
N ILE A 62 10.55 -2.85 4.40
CA ILE A 62 9.76 -1.74 3.85
C ILE A 62 9.04 -1.06 5.01
N LEU A 63 9.13 0.27 5.06
CA LEU A 63 8.23 1.16 5.78
C LEU A 63 7.28 1.78 4.76
N TYR A 64 5.98 1.61 4.97
CA TYR A 64 4.90 2.18 4.18
C TYR A 64 4.01 3.01 5.10
N ASP A 65 4.12 4.33 5.02
CA ASP A 65 3.37 5.27 5.84
C ASP A 65 2.42 6.09 4.95
N PHE A 66 1.15 5.68 4.95
CA PHE A 66 0.10 6.22 4.09
C PHE A 66 -0.92 7.00 4.91
N SER A 67 -1.33 8.17 4.44
CA SER A 67 -2.29 9.02 5.15
C SER A 67 -3.05 9.91 4.19
N GLY A 68 -4.25 10.32 4.60
CA GLY A 68 -5.09 11.25 3.84
C GLY A 68 -6.50 10.73 3.64
N ASN A 69 -7.22 11.39 2.76
CA ASN A 69 -8.60 11.09 2.40
C ASN A 69 -8.91 11.57 0.98
N SER A 70 -10.10 11.27 0.47
CA SER A 70 -10.50 11.63 -0.89
C SER A 70 -10.72 13.15 -1.11
N CYS A 71 -10.80 13.96 -0.06
CA CYS A 71 -10.97 15.42 -0.15
C CYS A 71 -9.64 16.16 -0.16
N ASP A 72 -8.73 15.78 0.76
CA ASP A 72 -7.45 16.47 0.98
C ASP A 72 -6.30 15.84 0.19
N GLY A 73 -6.57 14.68 -0.44
CA GLY A 73 -5.57 13.87 -1.13
C GLY A 73 -4.85 12.89 -0.18
N TYR A 74 -3.98 12.10 -0.77
CA TYR A 74 -3.25 11.02 -0.10
C TYR A 74 -1.76 11.25 -0.16
N ALA A 75 -1.09 11.14 0.96
CA ALA A 75 0.35 11.21 1.10
C ALA A 75 0.93 9.82 1.44
N LEU A 76 2.04 9.48 0.80
CA LEU A 76 2.81 8.28 1.09
C LEU A 76 4.26 8.65 1.40
N GLN A 77 4.77 8.14 2.52
CA GLN A 77 6.20 8.04 2.79
C GLN A 77 6.59 6.56 2.70
N PHE A 78 7.45 6.26 1.75
CA PHE A 78 7.94 4.92 1.47
C PHE A 78 9.44 4.86 1.68
N ARG A 79 9.91 3.82 2.36
CA ARG A 79 11.34 3.51 2.42
C ARG A 79 11.54 2.01 2.35
N GLN A 80 12.38 1.57 1.44
CA GLN A 80 12.82 0.19 1.34
C GLN A 80 14.34 0.14 1.54
N VAL A 81 14.77 -0.55 2.58
CA VAL A 81 16.18 -0.88 2.79
C VAL A 81 16.34 -2.37 2.57
N SER A 82 17.27 -2.76 1.72
CA SER A 82 17.55 -4.16 1.43
C SER A 82 19.03 -4.42 1.25
N GLU A 83 19.49 -5.54 1.76
CA GLU A 83 20.81 -6.11 1.54
C GLU A 83 20.66 -7.30 0.60
N LEU A 84 21.47 -7.32 -0.45
CA LEU A 84 21.57 -8.42 -1.40
C LEU A 84 22.99 -8.99 -1.34
N ASP A 85 23.12 -10.26 -0.99
CA ASP A 85 24.37 -10.99 -0.98
C ASP A 85 24.50 -11.82 -2.26
N ASN A 86 25.63 -11.70 -2.95
CA ASN A 86 25.93 -12.43 -4.17
C ASN A 86 26.79 -13.70 -3.94
N GLY A 87 27.04 -14.07 -2.69
CA GLY A 87 27.81 -15.28 -2.32
C GLY A 87 29.34 -15.16 -2.53
N GLU A 88 29.82 -14.06 -3.09
CA GLU A 88 31.27 -13.81 -3.32
C GLU A 88 31.85 -12.86 -2.26
N GLY A 89 31.18 -12.74 -1.11
CA GLY A 89 31.56 -11.83 -0.04
C GLY A 89 31.21 -10.36 -0.31
N LYS A 90 30.41 -10.09 -1.35
CA LYS A 90 29.91 -8.75 -1.65
C LYS A 90 28.44 -8.63 -1.27
N VAL A 91 28.17 -7.77 -0.30
CA VAL A 91 26.82 -7.38 0.08
C VAL A 91 26.54 -5.98 -0.50
N THR A 92 25.45 -5.87 -1.24
CA THR A 92 24.97 -4.59 -1.77
C THR A 92 23.83 -4.10 -0.87
N LEU A 93 24.01 -2.92 -0.27
CA LEU A 93 22.98 -2.22 0.48
C LEU A 93 22.24 -1.24 -0.45
N SER A 94 20.93 -1.41 -0.59
CA SER A 94 20.04 -0.47 -1.28
C SER A 94 19.13 0.22 -0.29
N ASP A 95 18.97 1.56 -0.39
CA ASP A 95 18.05 2.37 0.42
C ASP A 95 17.26 3.30 -0.53
N LEU A 96 16.07 2.87 -0.89
CA LEU A 96 15.12 3.64 -1.68
C LEU A 96 14.19 4.41 -0.75
N ARG A 97 14.14 5.73 -0.92
CA ARG A 97 13.26 6.66 -0.19
C ARG A 97 12.36 7.37 -1.17
N SER A 98 11.07 7.33 -0.94
CA SER A 98 10.09 8.04 -1.77
C SER A 98 9.06 8.75 -0.91
N THR A 99 8.67 9.93 -1.35
CA THR A 99 7.54 10.68 -0.79
C THR A 99 6.66 11.12 -1.93
N THR A 100 5.37 10.81 -1.85
CA THR A 100 4.40 11.21 -2.85
C THR A 100 3.18 11.85 -2.22
N TRP A 101 2.52 12.68 -2.98
CA TRP A 101 1.18 13.17 -2.68
C TRP A 101 0.33 13.13 -3.94
N GLU A 102 -0.86 12.58 -3.83
CA GLU A 102 -1.82 12.47 -4.91
C GLU A 102 -3.16 13.07 -4.50
N ASP A 103 -3.68 13.97 -5.30
CA ASP A 103 -4.98 14.59 -5.07
C ASP A 103 -6.10 13.54 -5.10
N GLY A 104 -7.12 13.72 -4.27
CA GLY A 104 -8.19 12.71 -4.13
C GLY A 104 -8.99 12.42 -5.40
N ALA A 105 -9.02 13.35 -6.35
CA ALA A 105 -9.63 13.18 -7.68
C ALA A 105 -8.61 12.74 -8.74
N ALA A 106 -7.38 12.39 -8.35
CA ALA A 106 -6.27 11.99 -9.23
C ALA A 106 -5.96 13.02 -10.33
N LYS A 107 -6.09 14.31 -10.03
CA LYS A 107 -5.76 15.39 -10.96
C LYS A 107 -4.32 15.82 -10.86
N LYS A 108 -3.73 15.70 -9.68
CA LYS A 108 -2.35 16.10 -9.41
C LYS A 108 -1.61 15.01 -8.65
N PHE A 109 -0.36 14.80 -9.03
CA PHE A 109 0.57 13.88 -8.40
C PHE A 109 1.92 14.58 -8.20
N ILE A 110 2.41 14.64 -6.98
CA ILE A 110 3.71 15.19 -6.61
C ILE A 110 4.56 14.04 -6.09
N PHE A 111 5.79 13.96 -6.55
CA PHE A 111 6.66 12.85 -6.21
C PHE A 111 8.11 13.29 -6.04
N LYS A 112 8.76 12.64 -5.09
CA LYS A 112 10.19 12.77 -4.84
C LYS A 112 10.75 11.42 -4.43
N SER A 113 11.85 11.00 -5.08
CA SER A 113 12.54 9.77 -4.72
C SER A 113 14.05 9.97 -4.69
N GLN A 114 14.73 9.18 -3.88
CA GLN A 114 16.17 9.11 -3.75
C GLN A 114 16.57 7.64 -3.62
N ASN A 115 17.50 7.19 -4.41
CA ASN A 115 18.02 5.83 -4.37
C ASN A 115 19.50 5.85 -4.00
N TYR A 116 19.84 5.16 -2.93
CA TYR A 116 21.21 5.02 -2.44
C TYR A 116 21.65 3.57 -2.63
N VAL A 117 22.88 3.38 -3.09
CA VAL A 117 23.55 2.08 -3.11
C VAL A 117 24.86 2.21 -2.35
N ASN A 118 25.05 1.37 -1.34
CA ASN A 118 26.19 1.44 -0.42
C ASN A 118 26.43 2.87 0.09
N GLU A 119 25.36 3.51 0.60
CA GLU A 119 25.32 4.87 1.16
C GLU A 119 25.60 5.99 0.12
N THR A 120 25.86 5.65 -1.14
CA THR A 120 26.07 6.63 -2.22
C THR A 120 24.74 6.91 -2.92
N LEU A 121 24.36 8.19 -3.02
CA LEU A 121 23.21 8.60 -3.81
C LEU A 121 23.50 8.34 -5.30
N ILE A 122 22.73 7.43 -5.91
CA ILE A 122 22.90 7.05 -7.32
C ILE A 122 21.82 7.62 -8.23
N ASP A 123 20.65 7.94 -7.66
CA ASP A 123 19.55 8.52 -8.42
C ASP A 123 18.67 9.41 -7.53
N THR A 124 18.16 10.48 -8.12
CA THR A 124 17.18 11.38 -7.48
C THR A 124 16.17 11.86 -8.51
N VAL A 125 14.92 11.82 -8.14
CA VAL A 125 13.81 12.34 -8.96
C VAL A 125 12.97 13.27 -8.09
N ASP A 126 12.58 14.42 -8.66
CA ASP A 126 11.67 15.37 -8.02
C ASP A 126 10.80 15.99 -9.10
N GLY A 127 9.48 15.92 -8.96
CA GLY A 127 8.58 16.41 -9.98
C GLY A 127 7.12 16.39 -9.58
N GLN A 128 6.31 16.82 -10.55
CA GLN A 128 4.85 16.78 -10.44
C GLN A 128 4.23 16.44 -11.80
N ALA A 129 3.05 15.86 -11.75
CA ALA A 129 2.21 15.56 -12.90
C ALA A 129 0.80 16.14 -12.68
N GLU A 130 0.25 16.78 -13.69
CA GLU A 130 -1.08 17.37 -13.65
C GLU A 130 -1.92 16.87 -14.82
N ARG A 131 -3.07 16.28 -14.51
CA ARG A 131 -4.02 15.79 -15.51
C ARG A 131 -4.74 16.97 -16.16
N GLN A 132 -4.62 17.03 -17.46
CA GLN A 132 -5.34 17.97 -18.33
C GLN A 132 -6.44 17.23 -19.12
N ARG A 133 -7.10 17.92 -20.04
CA ARG A 133 -8.15 17.31 -20.85
C ARG A 133 -7.64 16.13 -21.69
N ASP A 134 -6.52 16.31 -22.39
CA ASP A 134 -6.05 15.41 -23.44
C ASP A 134 -4.72 14.73 -23.13
N ASN A 135 -4.08 15.10 -22.02
CA ASN A 135 -2.78 14.60 -21.57
C ASN A 135 -2.62 14.65 -20.05
N VAL A 136 -1.49 14.17 -19.57
CA VAL A 136 -0.96 14.47 -18.24
C VAL A 136 0.35 15.22 -18.43
N ALA A 137 0.38 16.49 -18.06
CA ALA A 137 1.57 17.33 -18.13
C ALA A 137 2.51 17.01 -16.96
N VAL A 138 3.76 16.68 -17.25
CA VAL A 138 4.79 16.36 -16.25
C VAL A 138 5.84 17.47 -16.24
N SER A 139 6.21 17.88 -15.03
CA SER A 139 7.30 18.83 -14.78
C SER A 139 8.29 18.23 -13.78
N LEU A 140 9.51 18.00 -14.21
CA LEU A 140 10.62 17.53 -13.38
C LEU A 140 11.51 18.70 -12.97
N THR A 141 12.04 18.65 -11.75
CA THR A 141 13.11 19.50 -11.25
C THR A 141 14.41 18.73 -11.07
N GLN A 142 14.31 17.42 -10.84
CA GLN A 142 15.44 16.50 -10.75
C GLN A 142 15.13 15.22 -11.55
N PRO A 143 16.13 14.58 -12.19
CA PRO A 143 17.58 14.88 -12.18
C PRO A 143 17.95 16.13 -12.99
N ALA A 144 17.09 16.59 -13.88
CA ALA A 144 17.23 17.82 -14.66
C ALA A 144 15.85 18.45 -14.87
N ALA A 145 15.80 19.77 -14.97
CA ALA A 145 14.56 20.46 -15.30
C ALA A 145 14.07 20.04 -16.69
N LYS A 146 12.85 19.47 -16.75
CA LYS A 146 12.24 18.95 -17.97
C LYS A 146 10.73 19.01 -17.88
N THR A 147 10.07 19.33 -18.98
CA THR A 147 8.60 19.24 -19.13
C THR A 147 8.27 18.34 -20.31
N PHE A 148 7.25 17.50 -20.15
CA PHE A 148 6.75 16.62 -21.21
C PHE A 148 5.34 16.15 -20.90
N ASP A 149 4.69 15.55 -21.86
CA ASP A 149 3.35 15.02 -21.73
C ASP A 149 3.37 13.48 -21.75
N VAL A 150 2.51 12.89 -20.91
CA VAL A 150 2.16 11.48 -20.99
C VAL A 150 0.69 11.33 -21.36
N ALA A 151 0.31 10.13 -21.83
CA ALA A 151 -1.05 9.88 -22.29
C ALA A 151 -2.10 10.16 -21.21
N ALA A 152 -3.23 10.78 -21.58
CA ALA A 152 -4.34 11.11 -20.67
C ALA A 152 -4.87 9.92 -19.86
N GLY A 153 -4.77 8.70 -20.41
CA GLY A 153 -5.18 7.47 -19.74
C GLY A 153 -4.23 6.98 -18.66
N ALA A 154 -3.05 7.59 -18.50
CA ALA A 154 -2.11 7.19 -17.44
C ALA A 154 -2.70 7.47 -16.06
N VAL A 155 -2.66 6.50 -15.16
CA VAL A 155 -3.14 6.61 -13.78
C VAL A 155 -1.96 6.80 -12.83
N PHE A 156 -2.21 7.44 -11.68
CA PHE A 156 -1.23 7.59 -10.61
C PHE A 156 -1.35 6.45 -9.61
N PRO A 157 -0.35 6.23 -8.73
CA PRO A 157 -0.29 5.03 -7.88
C PRO A 157 -1.48 4.84 -6.95
N THR A 158 -2.00 5.89 -6.33
CA THR A 158 -3.16 5.80 -5.44
C THR A 158 -4.44 5.51 -6.22
N ASP A 159 -4.63 6.19 -7.37
CA ASP A 159 -5.76 5.93 -8.27
C ASP A 159 -5.69 4.51 -8.86
N HIS A 160 -4.48 3.99 -9.16
CA HIS A 160 -4.29 2.60 -9.59
C HIS A 160 -4.78 1.62 -8.52
N MET A 161 -4.38 1.78 -7.26
CA MET A 161 -4.83 0.94 -6.16
C MET A 161 -6.35 0.99 -5.97
N ARG A 162 -6.96 2.18 -6.03
CA ARG A 162 -8.42 2.33 -5.96
C ARG A 162 -9.13 1.57 -7.07
N ARG A 163 -8.64 1.68 -8.32
CA ARG A 163 -9.21 0.96 -9.47
C ARG A 163 -9.06 -0.55 -9.37
N ILE A 164 -7.97 -1.05 -8.79
CA ILE A 164 -7.80 -2.48 -8.49
C ILE A 164 -8.89 -2.95 -7.52
N ILE A 165 -9.10 -2.22 -6.41
CA ILE A 165 -10.10 -2.58 -5.41
C ILE A 165 -11.53 -2.47 -5.98
N GLU A 166 -11.80 -1.46 -6.79
CA GLU A 166 -13.09 -1.29 -7.46
C GLU A 166 -13.35 -2.46 -8.43
N ALA A 167 -12.38 -2.81 -9.28
CA ALA A 167 -12.46 -3.96 -10.17
C ALA A 167 -12.67 -5.27 -9.39
N ALA A 168 -11.97 -5.45 -8.27
CA ALA A 168 -12.14 -6.60 -7.39
C ALA A 168 -13.54 -6.72 -6.79
N ARG A 169 -14.15 -5.59 -6.39
CA ARG A 169 -15.52 -5.52 -5.87
C ARG A 169 -16.58 -5.81 -6.93
N GLU A 170 -16.25 -5.52 -8.19
CA GLU A 170 -17.10 -5.81 -9.37
C GLU A 170 -16.84 -7.21 -9.96
N ASP A 171 -16.11 -8.07 -9.25
CA ASP A 171 -15.73 -9.44 -9.66
C ASP A 171 -14.98 -9.46 -11.01
N LYS A 172 -14.28 -8.40 -11.35
CA LYS A 172 -13.38 -8.36 -12.52
C LYS A 172 -12.05 -9.02 -12.18
N ASN A 173 -11.60 -9.90 -13.04
CA ASN A 173 -10.37 -10.67 -12.84
C ASN A 173 -9.14 -10.04 -13.51
N ILE A 174 -9.35 -9.14 -14.47
CA ILE A 174 -8.27 -8.51 -15.25
C ILE A 174 -8.53 -7.01 -15.33
N LEU A 175 -7.43 -6.24 -15.15
CA LEU A 175 -7.42 -4.81 -15.31
C LEU A 175 -6.10 -4.40 -15.98
N GLU A 176 -6.19 -3.67 -17.09
CA GLU A 176 -5.04 -3.13 -17.82
C GLU A 176 -5.07 -1.61 -17.74
N LEU A 177 -3.98 -1.02 -17.26
CA LEU A 177 -3.85 0.43 -17.13
C LEU A 177 -2.41 0.86 -17.40
N PRO A 178 -2.20 1.99 -18.10
CA PRO A 178 -0.93 2.67 -18.09
C PRO A 178 -0.76 3.38 -16.74
N VAL A 179 0.39 3.17 -16.08
CA VAL A 179 0.71 3.76 -14.76
C VAL A 179 1.91 4.70 -14.92
N TYR A 180 1.76 5.91 -14.39
CA TYR A 180 2.83 6.87 -14.22
C TYR A 180 3.07 7.06 -12.71
N ASP A 181 4.22 6.60 -12.22
CA ASP A 181 4.59 6.57 -10.80
C ASP A 181 5.81 7.44 -10.45
N GLY A 182 6.37 8.16 -11.44
CA GLY A 182 7.53 9.00 -11.26
C GLY A 182 8.86 8.23 -11.13
N SER A 183 8.89 6.93 -11.42
CA SER A 183 10.10 6.10 -11.43
C SER A 183 10.96 6.32 -12.69
N GLU A 184 12.11 5.63 -12.78
CA GLU A 184 12.99 5.65 -13.94
C GLU A 184 13.32 7.09 -14.41
N LYS A 185 13.94 7.88 -13.54
CA LYS A 185 14.26 9.30 -13.75
C LYS A 185 13.02 10.20 -13.96
N GLY A 186 11.83 9.72 -13.55
CA GLY A 186 10.58 10.43 -13.65
C GLY A 186 9.93 10.45 -15.04
N GLU A 187 10.45 9.69 -16.00
CA GLU A 187 10.03 9.77 -17.39
C GLU A 187 9.17 8.59 -17.86
N LYS A 188 9.11 7.51 -17.07
CA LYS A 188 8.55 6.25 -17.54
C LYS A 188 7.07 6.10 -17.25
N VAL A 189 6.35 5.56 -18.22
CA VAL A 189 5.01 5.03 -18.08
C VAL A 189 5.05 3.54 -18.33
N TYR A 190 4.56 2.75 -17.38
CA TYR A 190 4.41 1.32 -17.54
C TYR A 190 3.02 0.95 -18.03
N ASN A 191 2.90 0.00 -18.94
CA ASN A 191 1.66 -0.73 -19.09
C ASN A 191 1.58 -1.76 -17.98
N THR A 192 0.46 -1.81 -17.25
CA THR A 192 0.26 -2.83 -16.23
C THR A 192 -0.84 -3.79 -16.61
N LEU A 193 -0.60 -5.08 -16.35
CA LEU A 193 -1.60 -6.13 -16.34
C LEU A 193 -1.81 -6.56 -14.90
N THR A 194 -2.99 -6.31 -14.39
CA THR A 194 -3.41 -6.73 -13.06
C THR A 194 -4.32 -7.95 -13.17
N VAL A 195 -3.95 -9.04 -12.51
CA VAL A 195 -4.78 -10.23 -12.33
C VAL A 195 -5.29 -10.26 -10.91
N ILE A 196 -6.61 -10.34 -10.75
CA ILE A 196 -7.32 -10.33 -9.47
C ILE A 196 -7.95 -11.70 -9.27
N GLY A 197 -7.59 -12.37 -8.19
CA GLY A 197 -8.17 -13.65 -7.80
C GLY A 197 -9.51 -13.51 -7.08
N PRO A 198 -10.15 -14.62 -6.73
CA PRO A 198 -11.42 -14.60 -6.01
C PRO A 198 -11.28 -13.93 -4.63
N ALA A 199 -12.36 -13.31 -4.18
CA ALA A 199 -12.43 -12.74 -2.85
C ALA A 199 -12.19 -13.82 -1.79
N ILE A 200 -11.40 -13.47 -0.77
CA ILE A 200 -11.19 -14.28 0.44
C ILE A 200 -12.01 -13.64 1.55
N ALA A 201 -13.03 -14.35 2.03
CA ALA A 201 -13.85 -13.90 3.14
C ALA A 201 -13.03 -13.81 4.45
N PRO A 202 -13.43 -12.97 5.42
CA PRO A 202 -12.68 -12.78 6.66
C PRO A 202 -12.39 -14.08 7.44
N ASP A 203 -13.34 -15.01 7.43
CA ASP A 203 -13.33 -16.29 8.15
C ASP A 203 -12.83 -17.48 7.33
N GLU A 204 -12.65 -17.30 6.02
CA GLU A 204 -12.29 -18.39 5.10
C GLU A 204 -10.83 -18.86 5.30
N ARG A 205 -9.91 -17.92 5.47
CA ARG A 205 -8.49 -18.21 5.66
C ARG A 205 -7.83 -17.21 6.59
N VAL A 206 -7.35 -17.69 7.73
CA VAL A 206 -6.60 -16.87 8.69
C VAL A 206 -5.26 -16.44 8.07
N PRO A 207 -4.91 -15.14 8.09
CA PRO A 207 -3.62 -14.68 7.62
C PRO A 207 -2.45 -15.32 8.38
N ALA A 208 -1.37 -15.67 7.67
CA ALA A 208 -0.16 -16.20 8.29
C ALA A 208 0.58 -15.11 9.09
N ASP A 209 0.62 -13.89 8.54
CA ASP A 209 1.28 -12.73 9.15
C ASP A 209 0.57 -12.36 10.47
N ALA A 210 1.32 -12.30 11.57
CA ALA A 210 0.74 -11.98 12.88
C ALA A 210 0.06 -10.60 12.90
N ALA A 211 0.68 -9.60 12.29
CA ALA A 211 0.14 -8.24 12.19
C ALA A 211 -1.16 -8.16 11.36
N ALA A 212 -1.37 -9.06 10.42
CA ALA A 212 -2.62 -9.11 9.64
C ALA A 212 -3.81 -9.71 10.42
N ARG A 213 -3.61 -10.18 11.65
CA ARG A 213 -4.66 -10.66 12.56
C ARG A 213 -5.19 -9.56 13.49
N GLU A 214 -4.70 -8.34 13.33
CA GLU A 214 -5.23 -7.20 14.08
C GLU A 214 -6.75 -7.06 13.91
N PRO A 215 -7.49 -6.76 14.99
CA PRO A 215 -8.96 -6.68 14.94
C PRO A 215 -9.50 -5.75 13.86
N ALA A 216 -8.75 -4.72 13.53
CA ALA A 216 -9.11 -3.75 12.50
C ALA A 216 -9.10 -4.32 11.07
N LEU A 217 -8.46 -5.46 10.84
CA LEU A 217 -8.43 -6.17 9.57
C LEU A 217 -9.29 -7.44 9.57
N ALA A 218 -9.66 -7.94 10.76
CA ALA A 218 -10.30 -9.25 10.94
C ALA A 218 -11.67 -9.38 10.24
N GLY A 219 -12.38 -8.27 10.06
CA GLY A 219 -13.71 -8.24 9.42
C GLY A 219 -13.69 -7.88 7.93
N LEU A 220 -12.52 -7.70 7.33
CA LEU A 220 -12.40 -7.19 5.97
C LEU A 220 -12.18 -8.33 4.96
N LYS A 221 -12.85 -8.20 3.81
CA LYS A 221 -12.54 -9.02 2.63
C LYS A 221 -11.18 -8.61 2.07
N ARG A 222 -10.52 -9.56 1.41
CA ARG A 222 -9.28 -9.31 0.68
C ARG A 222 -9.22 -10.12 -0.61
N TRP A 223 -8.38 -9.69 -1.53
CA TRP A 223 -8.18 -10.36 -2.82
C TRP A 223 -6.70 -10.61 -3.07
N PRO A 224 -6.32 -11.78 -3.59
CA PRO A 224 -5.00 -11.99 -4.14
C PRO A 224 -4.88 -11.22 -5.47
N VAL A 225 -3.84 -10.41 -5.59
CA VAL A 225 -3.59 -9.55 -6.73
C VAL A 225 -2.18 -9.77 -7.25
N THR A 226 -2.02 -9.81 -8.56
CA THR A 226 -0.72 -9.77 -9.23
C THR A 226 -0.73 -8.62 -10.21
N VAL A 227 0.20 -7.69 -10.07
CA VAL A 227 0.43 -6.59 -11.02
C VAL A 227 1.73 -6.84 -11.73
N SER A 228 1.69 -7.00 -13.05
CA SER A 228 2.86 -7.12 -13.93
C SER A 228 3.08 -5.81 -14.66
N TYR A 229 4.33 -5.32 -14.65
CA TYR A 229 4.73 -4.05 -15.24
C TYR A 229 5.52 -4.31 -16.51
N PHE A 230 5.06 -3.73 -17.63
CA PHE A 230 5.66 -3.87 -18.95
C PHE A 230 6.21 -2.55 -19.44
N ASP A 231 7.38 -2.59 -20.06
CA ASP A 231 7.94 -1.42 -20.74
C ASP A 231 7.14 -1.12 -22.02
N ARG A 232 6.66 0.11 -22.18
CA ARG A 232 5.91 0.51 -23.39
C ARG A 232 6.76 0.54 -24.67
N THR A 233 8.08 0.55 -24.55
CA THR A 233 8.99 0.62 -25.69
C THR A 233 9.25 -0.73 -26.35
N GLY A 234 8.70 -1.81 -25.79
CA GLY A 234 8.94 -3.16 -26.23
C GLY A 234 7.97 -3.73 -27.25
N ARG A 235 8.31 -4.92 -27.77
CA ARG A 235 7.47 -5.73 -28.65
C ARG A 235 6.37 -6.44 -27.86
N ASP A 236 5.28 -6.82 -28.52
CA ASP A 236 4.10 -7.45 -27.90
C ASP A 236 4.37 -8.76 -27.10
N ASP A 237 5.55 -9.38 -27.25
CA ASP A 237 5.93 -10.64 -26.59
C ASP A 237 6.88 -10.45 -25.39
N GLN A 238 6.93 -9.29 -24.78
CA GLN A 238 7.86 -9.04 -23.69
C GLN A 238 7.41 -9.65 -22.36
N ALA A 239 8.36 -10.25 -21.63
CA ALA A 239 8.19 -10.53 -20.23
C ALA A 239 8.06 -9.21 -19.44
N PRO A 240 7.29 -9.18 -18.34
CA PRO A 240 7.25 -8.00 -17.50
C PRO A 240 8.65 -7.65 -16.97
N VAL A 241 8.95 -6.36 -16.83
CA VAL A 241 10.22 -5.91 -16.22
C VAL A 241 10.29 -6.29 -14.75
N TYR A 242 9.14 -6.31 -14.08
CA TYR A 242 8.93 -6.89 -12.74
C TYR A 242 7.45 -7.15 -12.49
N SER A 243 7.15 -7.95 -11.48
CA SER A 243 5.78 -8.18 -11.02
C SER A 243 5.70 -8.08 -9.50
N ILE A 244 4.57 -7.59 -9.01
CA ILE A 244 4.26 -7.58 -7.58
C ILE A 244 3.02 -8.43 -7.35
N ARG A 245 3.10 -9.39 -6.43
CA ARG A 245 1.96 -10.15 -5.93
C ARG A 245 1.73 -9.82 -4.46
N PHE A 246 0.46 -9.65 -4.09
CA PHE A 246 0.05 -9.34 -2.73
C PHE A 246 -1.40 -9.75 -2.50
N GLU A 247 -1.84 -9.80 -1.25
CA GLU A 247 -3.24 -9.77 -0.90
C GLU A 247 -3.61 -8.35 -0.48
N VAL A 248 -4.66 -7.76 -1.07
CA VAL A 248 -5.16 -6.43 -0.72
C VAL A 248 -6.50 -6.54 -0.01
N TYR A 249 -6.61 -5.88 1.13
CA TYR A 249 -7.89 -5.70 1.81
C TYR A 249 -8.72 -4.61 1.14
N GLU A 250 -10.03 -4.67 1.32
CA GLU A 250 -10.98 -3.70 0.75
C GLU A 250 -10.73 -2.24 1.17
N ASN A 251 -9.94 -2.01 2.21
CA ASN A 251 -9.50 -0.70 2.69
C ASN A 251 -8.12 -0.27 2.14
N GLY A 252 -7.52 -1.02 1.22
CA GLY A 252 -6.24 -0.71 0.57
C GLY A 252 -4.98 -1.20 1.30
N ILE A 253 -5.10 -1.75 2.49
CA ILE A 253 -3.96 -2.34 3.19
C ILE A 253 -3.54 -3.63 2.48
N SER A 254 -2.25 -3.80 2.30
CA SER A 254 -1.69 -4.98 1.62
C SER A 254 -0.90 -5.87 2.57
N ARG A 255 -0.81 -7.18 2.25
CA ARG A 255 -0.01 -8.18 2.96
C ARG A 255 0.56 -9.22 1.99
N ALA A 256 1.41 -10.11 2.51
CA ALA A 256 1.97 -11.24 1.75
C ALA A 256 2.61 -10.81 0.42
N LEU A 257 3.49 -9.81 0.48
CA LEU A 257 4.13 -9.27 -0.70
C LEU A 257 5.07 -10.30 -1.32
N MET A 258 5.13 -10.30 -2.65
CA MET A 258 6.14 -11.00 -3.44
C MET A 258 6.58 -10.07 -4.57
N LEU A 259 7.82 -9.60 -4.50
CA LEU A 259 8.46 -8.75 -5.49
C LEU A 259 9.29 -9.64 -6.41
N ASP A 260 8.91 -9.76 -7.65
CA ASP A 260 9.53 -10.65 -8.64
C ASP A 260 10.31 -9.84 -9.68
N TYR A 261 11.63 -10.00 -9.69
CA TYR A 261 12.59 -9.30 -10.55
C TYR A 261 13.17 -10.21 -11.65
N ASN A 262 12.38 -11.19 -12.14
CA ASN A 262 12.75 -12.15 -13.17
C ASN A 262 13.79 -13.20 -12.74
N ASP A 263 14.97 -12.80 -12.29
CA ASP A 263 16.06 -13.69 -11.86
C ASP A 263 16.00 -14.05 -10.37
N PHE A 264 15.34 -13.25 -9.55
CA PHE A 264 15.05 -13.56 -8.15
C PHE A 264 13.73 -12.95 -7.70
N ALA A 265 13.19 -13.45 -6.61
CA ALA A 265 12.02 -12.88 -5.95
C ALA A 265 12.25 -12.70 -4.47
N ILE A 266 11.66 -11.62 -3.92
CA ILE A 266 11.73 -11.23 -2.52
C ILE A 266 10.31 -11.33 -1.94
N SER A 267 10.14 -12.07 -0.85
CA SER A 267 8.90 -12.07 -0.06
C SER A 267 8.91 -10.95 0.97
N GLY A 268 7.74 -10.35 1.22
CA GLY A 268 7.53 -9.34 2.25
C GLY A 268 6.40 -9.78 3.19
N GLU A 269 6.75 -10.05 4.46
CA GLU A 269 5.82 -10.39 5.52
C GLU A 269 5.39 -9.13 6.28
N LEU A 270 4.09 -8.91 6.44
CA LEU A 270 3.56 -7.80 7.25
C LEU A 270 3.82 -8.09 8.73
N THR A 271 4.77 -7.37 9.34
CA THR A 271 5.18 -7.59 10.74
C THR A 271 4.63 -6.55 11.70
N SER A 272 4.21 -5.38 11.18
CA SER A 272 3.56 -4.34 11.99
C SER A 272 2.55 -3.59 11.15
N ILE A 273 1.41 -3.26 11.76
CA ILE A 273 0.38 -2.40 11.21
C ILE A 273 -0.15 -1.46 12.29
N GLU A 274 -0.24 -0.19 11.99
CA GLU A 274 -0.84 0.84 12.81
C GLU A 274 -1.86 1.60 11.97
N LEU A 275 -3.13 1.52 12.31
CA LEU A 275 -4.16 2.34 11.68
C LEU A 275 -4.10 3.76 12.24
N LYS A 276 -4.20 4.74 11.36
CA LYS A 276 -4.22 6.16 11.71
C LYS A 276 -5.63 6.71 11.58
N ASN A 277 -5.94 7.70 12.38
CA ASN A 277 -7.17 8.45 12.22
C ASN A 277 -7.11 9.25 10.92
N SER A 278 -8.08 9.07 10.05
CA SER A 278 -8.31 9.96 8.91
C SER A 278 -9.36 11.00 9.28
N THR A 279 -9.17 12.24 8.85
CA THR A 279 -10.21 13.26 8.96
C THR A 279 -11.28 12.93 7.92
N PRO A 280 -12.56 12.72 8.32
CA PRO A 280 -13.61 12.50 7.34
C PRO A 280 -13.75 13.71 6.40
N CYS A 281 -14.06 13.47 5.15
CA CYS A 281 -14.49 14.50 4.23
C CYS A 281 -15.71 15.24 4.81
N LYS A 282 -15.68 16.56 4.83
CA LYS A 282 -16.79 17.41 5.27
C LYS A 282 -17.79 17.63 4.16
#